data_2b3e1fffd1aa8537b4dc270e291f9d8b
#
_entry.id   2b3e1fffd1aa8537b4dc270e291f9d8b
#
_cell.length_a   1.000
_cell.length_b   1.000
_cell.length_c   1.000
_cell.angle_alpha   90.00
_cell.angle_beta   90.00
_cell.angle_gamma   90.00
#
_symmetry.space_group_name_H-M   'P 1'
#
loop_
_entity.id
_entity.type
_entity.pdbx_description
1 polymer ?
#
loop_
_entity_poly.entity_id
_entity_poly.type
_entity_poly.pdbx_seq_one_letter_code
_entity_poly.pdbx_strand_id
1 'polypeptide(L)'
;VKYGFHMSIAGKLGIAGAAQEAELLGLGAVQIFAKSPRSWKTRNLKPGEVEGFRARKENLGGLPTVIHASYLVNLAAEGELGQKSVFSLADDLAKAQALGAQYVVVHPGSGSAQTARANALRALELAQLSQSGPRLLLENTAGGGEKLGARLDTLAQMIEGTRLGVCFDTCHAFAAGYHLEEALDGLERLVGLERVPVIHLNDSVGERGAQIDHHANLMEGRIGPELRRFALDARLRDKVFILETPRGAQEDAHNLRVLREWLAHP
;
A
#
# COMPACT_ATOMS: atom_id res chain seq x y z
N VAL A 1 11.89 -9.84 -7.46
CA VAL A 1 10.82 -8.86 -7.46
C VAL A 1 9.48 -9.57 -7.37
N LYS A 2 8.58 -9.12 -6.49
CA LYS A 2 7.26 -9.71 -6.26
C LYS A 2 6.19 -8.71 -6.66
N TYR A 3 5.43 -9.05 -7.69
CA TYR A 3 4.33 -8.21 -8.18
C TYR A 3 2.99 -8.81 -7.78
N GLY A 4 2.06 -7.95 -7.41
CA GLY A 4 0.69 -8.29 -7.09
C GLY A 4 -0.28 -7.18 -7.41
N PHE A 5 -1.54 -7.45 -7.19
CA PHE A 5 -2.63 -6.50 -7.39
C PHE A 5 -3.40 -6.28 -6.10
N HIS A 6 -4.06 -5.14 -6.03
CA HIS A 6 -5.10 -4.93 -5.03
C HIS A 6 -6.33 -5.77 -5.43
N MET A 7 -6.70 -6.72 -4.57
CA MET A 7 -7.76 -7.69 -4.82
C MET A 7 -9.03 -7.35 -4.05
N SER A 8 -10.17 -7.57 -4.69
CA SER A 8 -11.47 -7.48 -4.02
C SER A 8 -11.66 -8.62 -3.03
N ILE A 9 -12.27 -8.33 -1.89
CA ILE A 9 -12.76 -9.32 -0.93
C ILE A 9 -14.28 -9.49 -1.00
N ALA A 10 -14.92 -8.88 -1.99
CA ALA A 10 -16.33 -9.11 -2.29
C ALA A 10 -16.52 -10.52 -2.87
N GLY A 11 -17.60 -11.17 -2.49
CA GLY A 11 -17.91 -12.52 -2.98
C GLY A 11 -17.98 -13.56 -1.87
N LYS A 12 -18.33 -14.79 -2.24
CA LYS A 12 -18.63 -15.87 -1.28
C LYS A 12 -17.41 -16.30 -0.48
N LEU A 13 -16.21 -16.24 -1.08
CA LEU A 13 -14.95 -16.68 -0.45
C LEU A 13 -14.27 -15.57 0.36
N GLY A 14 -14.76 -14.33 0.28
CA GLY A 14 -14.19 -13.20 1.04
C GLY A 14 -12.68 -13.07 0.84
N ILE A 15 -11.94 -12.95 1.94
CA ILE A 15 -10.47 -12.79 1.93
C ILE A 15 -9.76 -14.01 1.31
N ALA A 16 -10.25 -15.23 1.54
CA ALA A 16 -9.67 -16.43 0.92
C ALA A 16 -9.77 -16.39 -0.61
N GLY A 17 -10.80 -15.75 -1.15
CA GLY A 17 -10.97 -15.54 -2.59
C GLY A 17 -9.88 -14.68 -3.22
N ALA A 18 -9.37 -13.69 -2.49
CA ALA A 18 -8.27 -12.85 -2.97
C ALA A 18 -6.98 -13.66 -3.20
N ALA A 19 -6.65 -14.57 -2.30
CA ALA A 19 -5.49 -15.46 -2.47
C ALA A 19 -5.70 -16.46 -3.62
N GLN A 20 -6.93 -16.94 -3.82
CA GLN A 20 -7.27 -17.80 -4.96
C GLN A 20 -7.11 -17.08 -6.29
N GLU A 21 -7.59 -15.86 -6.39
CA GLU A 21 -7.45 -15.05 -7.61
C GLU A 21 -5.97 -14.72 -7.89
N ALA A 22 -5.19 -14.41 -6.85
CA ALA A 22 -3.75 -14.20 -6.98
C ALA A 22 -3.04 -15.45 -7.54
N GLU A 23 -3.42 -16.64 -7.09
CA GLU A 23 -2.92 -17.92 -7.62
C GLU A 23 -3.26 -18.09 -9.09
N LEU A 24 -4.52 -17.88 -9.47
CA LEU A 24 -5.00 -18.01 -10.85
C LEU A 24 -4.29 -17.04 -11.82
N LEU A 25 -3.95 -15.84 -11.36
CA LEU A 25 -3.23 -14.85 -12.14
C LEU A 25 -1.70 -15.03 -12.09
N GLY A 26 -1.21 -15.95 -11.27
CA GLY A 26 0.23 -16.19 -11.09
C GLY A 26 0.95 -15.03 -10.41
N LEU A 27 0.30 -14.35 -9.46
CA LEU A 27 0.85 -13.23 -8.75
C LEU A 27 1.79 -13.66 -7.62
N GLY A 28 2.81 -12.85 -7.37
CA GLY A 28 3.79 -13.05 -6.29
C GLY A 28 3.52 -12.23 -5.03
N ALA A 29 2.43 -11.45 -5.00
CA ALA A 29 2.00 -10.65 -3.85
C ALA A 29 0.51 -10.33 -3.97
N VAL A 30 -0.09 -9.85 -2.87
CA VAL A 30 -1.49 -9.42 -2.86
C VAL A 30 -1.70 -8.27 -1.88
N GLN A 31 -2.56 -7.33 -2.23
CA GLN A 31 -3.10 -6.33 -1.32
C GLN A 31 -4.62 -6.47 -1.24
N ILE A 32 -5.17 -6.30 -0.06
CA ILE A 32 -6.61 -6.34 0.19
C ILE A 32 -7.02 -5.28 1.21
N PHE A 33 -8.31 -4.95 1.24
CA PHE A 33 -8.93 -4.41 2.44
C PHE A 33 -9.31 -5.58 3.37
N ALA A 34 -9.18 -5.39 4.69
CA ALA A 34 -9.63 -6.39 5.66
C ALA A 34 -11.10 -6.20 6.08
N LYS A 35 -11.69 -5.07 5.68
CA LYS A 35 -13.09 -4.68 5.90
C LYS A 35 -13.52 -3.70 4.82
N SER A 36 -14.79 -3.26 4.85
CA SER A 36 -15.26 -2.24 3.90
C SER A 36 -14.43 -0.94 4.03
N PRO A 37 -13.84 -0.43 2.93
CA PRO A 37 -13.02 0.79 2.98
C PRO A 37 -13.84 2.07 3.12
N ARG A 38 -15.16 1.98 3.05
CA ARG A 38 -16.11 3.11 3.10
C ARG A 38 -17.02 3.09 4.32
N SER A 39 -16.69 2.28 5.32
CA SER A 39 -17.50 2.14 6.52
C SER A 39 -16.61 2.07 7.76
N TRP A 40 -17.05 2.69 8.85
CA TRP A 40 -16.43 2.54 10.16
C TRP A 40 -16.77 1.22 10.84
N LYS A 41 -17.75 0.48 10.29
CA LYS A 41 -18.10 -0.82 10.83
C LYS A 41 -16.96 -1.80 10.60
N THR A 42 -16.53 -2.42 11.68
CA THR A 42 -15.62 -3.56 11.57
C THR A 42 -16.39 -4.82 11.14
N ARG A 43 -15.66 -5.77 10.58
CA ARG A 43 -16.16 -7.13 10.37
C ARG A 43 -15.25 -8.11 11.12
N ASN A 44 -15.85 -9.10 11.73
CA ASN A 44 -15.08 -10.18 12.31
C ASN A 44 -14.60 -11.14 11.22
N LEU A 45 -13.34 -11.53 11.28
CA LEU A 45 -12.81 -12.59 10.43
C LEU A 45 -13.39 -13.93 10.90
N LYS A 46 -13.94 -14.70 9.96
CA LYS A 46 -14.42 -16.05 10.24
C LYS A 46 -13.22 -17.01 10.36
N PRO A 47 -13.20 -17.96 11.30
CA PRO A 47 -12.07 -18.91 11.45
C PRO A 47 -11.71 -19.62 10.13
N GLY A 48 -12.68 -20.18 9.42
CA GLY A 48 -12.44 -20.82 8.13
C GLY A 48 -11.90 -19.90 7.04
N GLU A 49 -12.22 -18.60 7.08
CA GLU A 49 -11.69 -17.59 6.16
C GLU A 49 -10.20 -17.33 6.43
N VAL A 50 -9.81 -17.22 7.70
CA VAL A 50 -8.42 -17.05 8.12
C VAL A 50 -7.59 -18.27 7.77
N GLU A 51 -8.07 -19.45 8.15
CA GLU A 51 -7.37 -20.71 7.86
C GLU A 51 -7.21 -20.94 6.35
N GLY A 52 -8.27 -20.71 5.57
CA GLY A 52 -8.25 -20.85 4.12
C GLY A 52 -7.27 -19.88 3.44
N PHE A 53 -7.24 -18.62 3.90
CA PHE A 53 -6.29 -17.63 3.38
C PHE A 53 -4.85 -18.01 3.73
N ARG A 54 -4.57 -18.36 4.99
CA ARG A 54 -3.21 -18.72 5.45
C ARG A 54 -2.69 -19.98 4.75
N ALA A 55 -3.51 -21.01 4.62
CA ALA A 55 -3.13 -22.24 3.93
C ALA A 55 -2.75 -21.98 2.47
N ARG A 56 -3.56 -21.19 1.76
CA ARG A 56 -3.26 -20.85 0.36
C ARG A 56 -2.03 -19.96 0.23
N LYS A 57 -1.88 -18.98 1.12
CA LYS A 57 -0.68 -18.15 1.21
C LYS A 57 0.59 -18.99 1.40
N GLU A 58 0.55 -19.99 2.27
CA GLU A 58 1.66 -20.90 2.53
C GLU A 58 1.97 -21.76 1.30
N ASN A 59 0.96 -22.34 0.65
CA ASN A 59 1.10 -23.09 -0.58
C ASN A 59 1.72 -22.28 -1.73
N LEU A 60 1.53 -20.97 -1.72
CA LEU A 60 2.15 -20.02 -2.67
C LEU A 60 3.54 -19.52 -2.22
N GLY A 61 4.18 -20.22 -1.30
CA GLY A 61 5.53 -19.87 -0.82
C GLY A 61 5.56 -18.66 0.11
N GLY A 62 4.49 -18.42 0.85
CA GLY A 62 4.39 -17.32 1.80
C GLY A 62 4.00 -15.99 1.17
N LEU A 63 3.13 -16.03 0.15
CA LEU A 63 2.62 -14.89 -0.62
C LEU A 63 2.62 -13.57 0.19
N PRO A 64 3.52 -12.61 -0.08
CA PRO A 64 3.52 -11.32 0.57
C PRO A 64 2.15 -10.66 0.51
N THR A 65 1.68 -10.24 1.66
CA THR A 65 0.31 -9.73 1.84
C THR A 65 0.36 -8.36 2.49
N VAL A 66 -0.35 -7.43 1.88
CA VAL A 66 -0.54 -6.06 2.35
C VAL A 66 -2.01 -5.86 2.67
N ILE A 67 -2.30 -5.29 3.84
CA ILE A 67 -3.64 -4.79 4.17
C ILE A 67 -3.63 -3.28 3.98
N HIS A 68 -4.52 -2.76 3.15
CA HIS A 68 -4.73 -1.33 3.03
C HIS A 68 -5.81 -0.86 4.01
N ALA A 69 -5.55 0.20 4.74
CA ALA A 69 -6.52 0.79 5.66
C ALA A 69 -7.68 1.47 4.89
N SER A 70 -8.80 1.65 5.60
CA SER A 70 -9.98 2.33 5.07
C SER A 70 -9.67 3.76 4.58
N TYR A 71 -10.34 4.21 3.52
CA TYR A 71 -10.31 5.60 3.03
C TYR A 71 -10.84 6.63 4.04
N LEU A 72 -11.60 6.19 5.06
CA LEU A 72 -12.17 7.05 6.09
C LEU A 72 -11.13 7.45 7.15
N VAL A 73 -10.03 6.71 7.26
CA VAL A 73 -8.98 6.96 8.25
C VAL A 73 -8.28 8.28 7.95
N ASN A 74 -8.25 9.16 8.95
CA ASN A 74 -7.46 10.38 8.93
C ASN A 74 -6.64 10.44 10.22
N LEU A 75 -5.38 10.04 10.15
CA LEU A 75 -4.48 10.02 11.30
C LEU A 75 -4.11 11.43 11.81
N ALA A 76 -4.21 12.43 10.93
CA ALA A 76 -3.92 13.82 11.29
C ALA A 76 -5.10 14.54 11.96
N ALA A 77 -6.26 13.88 12.05
CA ALA A 77 -7.42 14.45 12.70
C ALA A 77 -7.33 14.37 14.23
N GLU A 78 -7.89 15.36 14.87
CA GLU A 78 -8.11 15.40 16.32
C GLU A 78 -9.54 14.97 16.68
N GLY A 79 -9.83 14.87 17.97
CA GLY A 79 -11.16 14.59 18.48
C GLY A 79 -11.73 13.24 18.05
N GLU A 80 -13.03 13.20 17.78
CA GLU A 80 -13.75 11.96 17.47
C GLU A 80 -13.25 11.28 16.19
N LEU A 81 -12.97 12.04 15.14
CA LEU A 81 -12.46 11.47 13.89
C LEU A 81 -11.06 10.85 14.09
N GLY A 82 -10.18 11.50 14.84
CA GLY A 82 -8.88 10.96 15.19
C GLY A 82 -8.99 9.65 15.98
N GLN A 83 -9.88 9.61 16.97
CA GLN A 83 -10.12 8.39 17.75
C GLN A 83 -10.67 7.25 16.90
N LYS A 84 -11.67 7.49 16.06
CA LYS A 84 -12.21 6.50 15.13
C LYS A 84 -11.14 5.98 14.17
N SER A 85 -10.27 6.88 13.70
CA SER A 85 -9.16 6.52 12.80
C SER A 85 -8.15 5.61 13.48
N VAL A 86 -7.78 5.90 14.71
CA VAL A 86 -6.87 5.07 15.51
C VAL A 86 -7.46 3.68 15.75
N PHE A 87 -8.72 3.59 16.17
CA PHE A 87 -9.37 2.30 16.41
C PHE A 87 -9.52 1.48 15.13
N SER A 88 -9.88 2.12 14.01
CA SER A 88 -10.00 1.46 12.71
C SER A 88 -8.65 0.91 12.23
N LEU A 89 -7.58 1.67 12.38
CA LEU A 89 -6.23 1.23 12.02
C LEU A 89 -5.72 0.12 12.94
N ALA A 90 -5.97 0.20 14.23
CA ALA A 90 -5.62 -0.86 15.19
C ALA A 90 -6.34 -2.18 14.85
N ASP A 91 -7.60 -2.11 14.44
CA ASP A 91 -8.36 -3.27 13.97
C ASP A 91 -7.76 -3.89 12.70
N ASP A 92 -7.35 -3.08 11.72
CA ASP A 92 -6.67 -3.56 10.52
C ASP A 92 -5.32 -4.22 10.85
N LEU A 93 -4.54 -3.66 11.77
CA LEU A 93 -3.29 -4.24 12.24
C LEU A 93 -3.50 -5.61 12.92
N ALA A 94 -4.51 -5.73 13.77
CA ALA A 94 -4.85 -7.00 14.41
C ALA A 94 -5.30 -8.06 13.39
N LYS A 95 -6.11 -7.67 12.40
CA LYS A 95 -6.52 -8.55 11.31
C LYS A 95 -5.35 -8.97 10.42
N ALA A 96 -4.45 -8.04 10.12
CA ALA A 96 -3.22 -8.34 9.38
C ALA A 96 -2.38 -9.39 10.10
N GLN A 97 -2.22 -9.27 11.42
CA GLN A 97 -1.53 -10.29 12.22
C GLN A 97 -2.23 -11.65 12.16
N ALA A 98 -3.55 -11.68 12.31
CA ALA A 98 -4.34 -12.92 12.23
C ALA A 98 -4.20 -13.61 10.86
N LEU A 99 -4.17 -12.84 9.78
CA LEU A 99 -4.00 -13.33 8.40
C LEU A 99 -2.55 -13.67 8.03
N GLY A 100 -1.58 -13.32 8.87
CA GLY A 100 -0.16 -13.45 8.55
C GLY A 100 0.31 -12.46 7.47
N ALA A 101 -0.37 -11.31 7.35
CA ALA A 101 0.06 -10.23 6.47
C ALA A 101 1.30 -9.53 7.04
N GLN A 102 2.22 -9.15 6.16
CA GLN A 102 3.48 -8.52 6.56
C GLN A 102 3.37 -7.01 6.75
N TYR A 103 2.41 -6.38 6.07
CA TYR A 103 2.31 -4.93 6.00
C TYR A 103 0.87 -4.44 6.13
N VAL A 104 0.72 -3.30 6.78
CA VAL A 104 -0.50 -2.48 6.74
C VAL A 104 -0.12 -1.11 6.20
N VAL A 105 -0.84 -0.65 5.19
CA VAL A 105 -0.63 0.65 4.53
C VAL A 105 -1.75 1.59 4.90
N VAL A 106 -1.40 2.83 5.23
CA VAL A 106 -2.37 3.88 5.55
C VAL A 106 -1.90 5.22 5.01
N HIS A 107 -2.83 6.02 4.49
CA HIS A 107 -2.58 7.43 4.19
C HIS A 107 -2.46 8.22 5.51
N PRO A 108 -1.49 9.15 5.64
CA PRO A 108 -1.33 9.91 6.88
C PRO A 108 -2.51 10.84 7.18
N GLY A 109 -3.30 11.21 6.17
CA GLY A 109 -4.47 12.07 6.33
C GLY A 109 -4.17 13.54 6.05
N SER A 110 -5.08 14.42 6.50
CA SER A 110 -5.01 15.86 6.31
C SER A 110 -5.00 16.57 7.66
N GLY A 111 -4.02 17.43 7.89
CA GLY A 111 -3.83 18.18 9.13
C GLY A 111 -2.38 18.16 9.60
N SER A 112 -2.17 18.00 10.91
CA SER A 112 -0.84 18.04 11.53
C SER A 112 -0.06 16.72 11.38
N ALA A 113 1.18 16.81 10.89
CA ALA A 113 2.10 15.68 10.83
C ALA A 113 2.41 15.09 12.23
N GLN A 114 2.49 15.94 13.24
CA GLN A 114 2.71 15.52 14.62
C GLN A 114 1.53 14.70 15.15
N THR A 115 0.30 15.11 14.88
CA THR A 115 -0.92 14.37 15.23
C THR A 115 -0.98 13.04 14.49
N ALA A 116 -0.69 13.03 13.18
CA ALA A 116 -0.66 11.81 12.38
C ALA A 116 0.34 10.79 12.93
N ARG A 117 1.55 11.23 13.26
CA ARG A 117 2.58 10.40 13.90
C ARG A 117 2.09 9.81 15.23
N ALA A 118 1.56 10.65 16.11
CA ALA A 118 1.07 10.23 17.43
C ALA A 118 -0.05 9.20 17.31
N ASN A 119 -1.01 9.42 16.40
CA ASN A 119 -2.12 8.51 16.16
C ASN A 119 -1.68 7.18 15.52
N ALA A 120 -0.72 7.20 14.61
CA ALA A 120 -0.13 5.97 14.05
C ALA A 120 0.53 5.11 15.15
N LEU A 121 1.32 5.72 16.03
CA LEU A 121 1.96 5.04 17.15
C LEU A 121 0.94 4.51 18.15
N ARG A 122 -0.12 5.26 18.44
CA ARG A 122 -1.21 4.82 19.31
C ARG A 122 -1.96 3.62 18.74
N ALA A 123 -2.19 3.58 17.42
CA ALA A 123 -2.82 2.42 16.77
C ALA A 123 -1.95 1.17 16.92
N LEU A 124 -0.63 1.28 16.80
CA LEU A 124 0.31 0.18 17.04
C LEU A 124 0.26 -0.32 18.49
N GLU A 125 0.18 0.57 19.46
CA GLU A 125 0.04 0.19 20.87
C GLU A 125 -1.27 -0.55 21.13
N LEU A 126 -2.39 -0.04 20.60
CA LEU A 126 -3.71 -0.67 20.78
C LEU A 126 -3.82 -2.03 20.11
N ALA A 127 -3.14 -2.25 19.01
CA ALA A 127 -3.17 -3.51 18.27
C ALA A 127 -2.45 -4.65 19.00
N GLN A 128 -1.56 -4.34 19.94
CA GLN A 128 -0.82 -5.33 20.75
C GLN A 128 -0.15 -6.42 19.88
N LEU A 129 0.57 -6.00 18.86
CA LEU A 129 1.20 -6.90 17.90
C LEU A 129 2.35 -7.70 18.54
N SER A 130 2.53 -8.93 18.06
CA SER A 130 3.73 -9.71 18.35
C SER A 130 4.97 -9.07 17.71
N GLN A 131 6.17 -9.50 18.11
CA GLN A 131 7.43 -9.02 17.50
C GLN A 131 7.51 -9.31 15.99
N SER A 132 6.88 -10.39 15.56
CA SER A 132 6.77 -10.79 14.16
C SER A 132 5.50 -10.29 13.46
N GLY A 133 4.76 -9.39 14.11
CA GLY A 133 3.54 -8.81 13.56
C GLY A 133 3.79 -7.89 12.37
N PRO A 134 2.72 -7.43 11.71
CA PRO A 134 2.81 -6.59 10.53
C PRO A 134 3.51 -5.25 10.84
N ARG A 135 4.22 -4.73 9.83
CA ARG A 135 4.77 -3.37 9.87
C ARG A 135 3.72 -2.39 9.36
N LEU A 136 3.60 -1.25 10.04
CA LEU A 136 2.76 -0.13 9.61
C LEU A 136 3.55 0.81 8.70
N LEU A 137 3.02 1.07 7.51
CA LEU A 137 3.61 1.90 6.48
C LEU A 137 2.71 3.12 6.22
N LEU A 138 3.31 4.31 6.25
CA LEU A 138 2.66 5.52 5.78
C LEU A 138 2.86 5.66 4.28
N GLU A 139 1.79 5.91 3.55
CA GLU A 139 1.85 6.08 2.10
C GLU A 139 2.04 7.55 1.73
N ASN A 140 2.90 7.85 0.74
CA ASN A 140 2.94 9.17 0.13
C ASN A 140 1.63 9.44 -0.63
N THR A 141 1.24 10.69 -0.74
CA THR A 141 0.00 11.14 -1.36
C THR A 141 0.24 12.13 -2.49
N ALA A 142 -0.75 12.29 -3.35
CA ALA A 142 -0.70 13.27 -4.44
C ALA A 142 -0.66 14.73 -3.97
N GLY A 143 -0.92 14.97 -2.69
CA GLY A 143 -1.00 16.30 -2.13
C GLY A 143 -2.37 16.97 -2.37
N GLY A 144 -2.38 18.28 -2.24
CA GLY A 144 -3.60 19.12 -2.32
C GLY A 144 -4.16 19.45 -0.94
N GLY A 145 -4.45 20.72 -0.71
CA GLY A 145 -4.90 21.21 0.58
C GLY A 145 -3.91 20.89 1.70
N GLU A 146 -4.43 20.35 2.80
CA GLU A 146 -3.64 19.97 3.98
C GLU A 146 -3.28 18.47 4.00
N LYS A 147 -3.38 17.78 2.87
CA LYS A 147 -3.01 16.36 2.77
C LYS A 147 -1.52 16.18 3.03
N LEU A 148 -1.22 15.33 4.00
CA LEU A 148 0.14 14.94 4.34
C LEU A 148 0.68 13.87 3.38
N GLY A 149 2.00 13.79 3.27
CA GLY A 149 2.66 12.73 2.51
C GLY A 149 3.03 13.10 1.08
N ALA A 150 2.67 14.28 0.58
CA ALA A 150 3.13 14.78 -0.73
C ALA A 150 4.64 15.08 -0.73
N ARG A 151 5.18 15.44 0.41
CA ARG A 151 6.62 15.74 0.60
C ARG A 151 7.32 14.57 1.31
N LEU A 152 8.41 14.09 0.73
CA LEU A 152 9.18 12.98 1.30
C LEU A 152 9.87 13.34 2.61
N ASP A 153 10.27 14.59 2.80
CA ASP A 153 10.85 15.08 4.06
C ASP A 153 9.84 15.03 5.21
N THR A 154 8.58 15.36 4.95
CA THR A 154 7.50 15.26 5.94
C THR A 154 7.24 13.79 6.33
N LEU A 155 7.23 12.86 5.36
CA LEU A 155 7.15 11.43 5.65
C LEU A 155 8.32 10.96 6.50
N ALA A 156 9.54 11.37 6.14
CA ALA A 156 10.75 11.03 6.90
C ALA A 156 10.66 11.50 8.36
N GLN A 157 10.21 12.73 8.58
CA GLN A 157 10.00 13.27 9.93
C GLN A 157 8.94 12.50 10.73
N MET A 158 7.83 12.10 10.09
CA MET A 158 6.78 11.32 10.76
C MET A 158 7.25 9.95 11.22
N ILE A 159 8.20 9.34 10.53
CA ILE A 159 8.68 7.99 10.87
C ILE A 159 9.99 7.99 11.68
N GLU A 160 10.67 9.13 11.81
CA GLU A 160 11.97 9.23 12.47
C GLU A 160 11.92 8.69 13.91
N GLY A 161 12.87 7.83 14.27
CA GLY A 161 12.97 7.23 15.62
C GLY A 161 11.82 6.27 15.97
N THR A 162 11.05 5.80 14.97
CA THR A 162 9.92 4.86 15.16
C THR A 162 10.13 3.57 14.38
N ARG A 163 9.21 2.60 14.57
CA ARG A 163 9.11 1.37 13.76
C ARG A 163 8.31 1.57 12.48
N LEU A 164 7.76 2.75 12.23
CA LEU A 164 6.98 3.03 11.02
C LEU A 164 7.89 2.93 9.78
N GLY A 165 7.31 2.52 8.67
CA GLY A 165 7.93 2.56 7.36
C GLY A 165 7.11 3.38 6.38
N VAL A 166 7.48 3.29 5.11
CA VAL A 166 6.82 3.99 4.01
C VAL A 166 6.37 2.97 2.96
N CYS A 167 5.16 3.14 2.45
CA CYS A 167 4.72 2.62 1.18
C CYS A 167 4.85 3.73 0.15
N PHE A 168 5.51 3.48 -0.97
CA PHE A 168 5.72 4.50 -1.99
C PHE A 168 4.84 4.26 -3.20
N ASP A 169 3.94 5.20 -3.49
CA ASP A 169 3.10 5.19 -4.68
C ASP A 169 3.67 6.09 -5.77
N THR A 170 3.88 5.52 -6.96
CA THR A 170 4.47 6.20 -8.10
C THR A 170 3.55 7.23 -8.72
N CYS A 171 2.24 6.95 -8.79
CA CYS A 171 1.24 7.91 -9.27
C CYS A 171 1.16 9.12 -8.33
N HIS A 172 1.10 8.88 -7.02
CA HIS A 172 1.04 9.96 -6.03
C HIS A 172 2.30 10.84 -6.07
N ALA A 173 3.48 10.25 -6.18
CA ALA A 173 4.73 11.01 -6.28
C ALA A 173 4.76 11.89 -7.54
N PHE A 174 4.36 11.32 -8.68
CA PHE A 174 4.25 12.05 -9.94
C PHE A 174 3.22 13.18 -9.85
N ALA A 175 2.05 12.91 -9.31
CA ALA A 175 1.01 13.90 -9.09
C ALA A 175 1.43 15.02 -8.12
N ALA A 176 2.30 14.71 -7.14
CA ALA A 176 2.89 15.70 -6.24
C ALA A 176 4.02 16.53 -6.87
N GLY A 177 4.48 16.16 -8.08
CA GLY A 177 5.45 16.93 -8.86
C GLY A 177 6.83 16.30 -9.01
N TYR A 178 7.07 15.15 -8.42
CA TYR A 178 8.36 14.46 -8.53
C TYR A 178 8.55 13.80 -9.90
N HIS A 179 9.81 13.79 -10.37
CA HIS A 179 10.29 12.74 -11.23
C HIS A 179 10.57 11.49 -10.38
N LEU A 180 10.30 10.29 -10.90
CA LEU A 180 10.43 9.06 -10.08
C LEU A 180 11.88 8.77 -9.69
N GLU A 181 12.86 9.11 -10.53
CA GLU A 181 14.26 8.98 -10.21
C GLU A 181 14.65 9.89 -9.02
N GLU A 182 14.25 11.16 -9.06
CA GLU A 182 14.45 12.11 -7.97
C GLU A 182 13.76 11.66 -6.66
N ALA A 183 12.57 11.10 -6.79
CA ALA A 183 11.84 10.56 -5.64
C ALA A 183 12.56 9.36 -5.03
N LEU A 184 13.10 8.46 -5.85
CA LEU A 184 13.84 7.29 -5.38
C LEU A 184 15.13 7.71 -4.65
N ASP A 185 15.87 8.66 -5.20
CA ASP A 185 17.07 9.24 -4.55
C ASP A 185 16.71 9.94 -3.23
N GLY A 186 15.57 10.64 -3.21
CA GLY A 186 15.01 11.26 -2.01
C GLY A 186 14.62 10.25 -0.94
N LEU A 187 13.97 9.15 -1.32
CA LEU A 187 13.62 8.06 -0.40
C LEU A 187 14.87 7.42 0.19
N GLU A 188 15.87 7.12 -0.63
CA GLU A 188 17.13 6.54 -0.15
C GLU A 188 17.84 7.45 0.85
N ARG A 189 17.90 8.74 0.57
CA ARG A 189 18.59 9.72 1.42
C ARG A 189 17.82 10.06 2.69
N LEU A 190 16.51 10.26 2.62
CA LEU A 190 15.70 10.81 3.71
C LEU A 190 15.04 9.72 4.58
N VAL A 191 14.68 8.60 3.98
CA VAL A 191 13.93 7.52 4.62
C VAL A 191 14.81 6.30 4.86
N GLY A 192 15.66 5.95 3.90
CA GLY A 192 16.34 4.65 3.83
C GLY A 192 15.44 3.59 3.17
N LEU A 193 15.94 2.94 2.12
CA LEU A 193 15.13 2.00 1.33
C LEU A 193 14.74 0.73 2.10
N GLU A 194 15.42 0.38 3.18
CA GLU A 194 15.04 -0.71 4.10
C GLU A 194 13.72 -0.42 4.82
N ARG A 195 13.33 0.84 4.89
CA ARG A 195 12.03 1.27 5.46
C ARG A 195 10.93 1.42 4.42
N VAL A 196 11.23 1.14 3.15
CA VAL A 196 10.28 1.19 2.02
C VAL A 196 10.10 -0.20 1.42
N PRO A 197 9.41 -1.13 2.10
CA PRO A 197 9.28 -2.51 1.64
C PRO A 197 8.23 -2.70 0.56
N VAL A 198 7.28 -1.78 0.43
CA VAL A 198 6.13 -1.85 -0.49
C VAL A 198 6.13 -0.64 -1.42
N ILE A 199 5.96 -0.92 -2.70
CA ILE A 199 5.77 0.07 -3.76
C ILE A 199 4.37 -0.13 -4.36
N HIS A 200 3.56 0.91 -4.39
CA HIS A 200 2.39 0.96 -5.24
C HIS A 200 2.83 1.40 -6.64
N LEU A 201 2.79 0.47 -7.58
CA LEU A 201 3.27 0.70 -8.96
C LEU A 201 2.09 1.02 -9.87
N ASN A 202 1.82 2.30 -10.00
CA ASN A 202 0.68 2.82 -10.74
C ASN A 202 1.16 3.87 -11.76
N ASP A 203 0.60 3.85 -12.98
CA ASP A 203 0.73 4.99 -13.88
C ASP A 203 -0.30 6.07 -13.50
N SER A 204 -0.23 7.25 -14.07
CA SER A 204 -1.05 8.40 -13.70
C SER A 204 -1.88 8.89 -14.88
N VAL A 205 -3.16 9.10 -14.65
CA VAL A 205 -4.04 9.79 -15.61
C VAL A 205 -3.71 11.27 -15.68
N GLY A 206 -3.39 11.89 -14.52
CA GLY A 206 -3.06 13.31 -14.43
C GLY A 206 -1.61 13.61 -14.81
N GLU A 207 -1.37 14.86 -15.14
CA GLU A 207 -0.02 15.38 -15.43
C GLU A 207 0.82 15.50 -14.14
N ARG A 208 2.14 15.57 -14.30
CA ARG A 208 3.05 15.77 -13.18
C ARG A 208 2.76 17.07 -12.45
N GLY A 209 2.60 16.99 -11.15
CA GLY A 209 2.30 18.15 -10.30
C GLY A 209 0.83 18.59 -10.32
N ALA A 210 -0.05 17.87 -10.99
CA ALA A 210 -1.48 18.20 -11.07
C ALA A 210 -2.25 17.91 -9.78
N GLN A 211 -1.65 17.20 -8.82
CA GLN A 211 -2.28 16.80 -7.56
C GLN A 211 -3.57 15.97 -7.77
N ILE A 212 -3.60 15.20 -8.87
CA ILE A 212 -4.71 14.31 -9.21
C ILE A 212 -4.32 12.88 -8.86
N ASP A 213 -5.06 12.31 -7.92
CA ASP A 213 -4.96 10.91 -7.52
C ASP A 213 -5.90 10.07 -8.40
N HIS A 214 -5.39 9.65 -9.56
CA HIS A 214 -6.13 8.82 -10.49
C HIS A 214 -5.15 7.88 -11.21
N HIS A 215 -5.22 6.60 -10.84
CA HIS A 215 -4.33 5.57 -11.37
C HIS A 215 -4.72 5.17 -12.79
N ALA A 216 -3.71 5.04 -13.65
CA ALA A 216 -3.83 4.44 -14.98
C ALA A 216 -3.14 3.08 -15.00
N ASN A 217 -3.50 2.24 -15.98
CA ASN A 217 -2.77 1.01 -16.27
C ASN A 217 -1.32 1.33 -16.67
N LEU A 218 -0.43 0.38 -16.46
CA LEU A 218 0.98 0.54 -16.79
C LEU A 218 1.17 0.92 -18.26
N MET A 219 1.92 1.97 -18.51
CA MET A 219 2.21 2.52 -19.86
C MET A 219 1.02 3.12 -20.59
N GLU A 220 -0.13 3.29 -19.94
CA GLU A 220 -1.31 3.96 -20.51
C GLU A 220 -1.54 5.36 -19.90
N GLY A 221 -0.69 5.77 -18.97
CA GLY A 221 -0.76 7.06 -18.29
C GLY A 221 0.32 8.05 -18.73
N ARG A 222 0.51 9.09 -17.90
CA ARG A 222 1.39 10.22 -18.16
C ARG A 222 2.82 10.04 -17.61
N ILE A 223 3.07 9.04 -16.76
CA ILE A 223 4.42 8.71 -16.30
C ILE A 223 5.22 8.05 -17.43
N GLY A 224 4.61 7.10 -18.10
CA GLY A 224 5.17 6.47 -19.28
C GLY A 224 6.51 5.74 -19.02
N PRO A 225 7.55 5.91 -19.89
CA PRO A 225 8.81 5.16 -19.81
C PRO A 225 9.59 5.34 -18.51
N GLU A 226 9.37 6.42 -17.77
CA GLU A 226 9.98 6.66 -16.47
C GLU A 226 9.55 5.60 -15.44
N LEU A 227 8.29 5.15 -15.53
CA LEU A 227 7.75 4.10 -14.66
C LEU A 227 8.51 2.78 -14.83
N ARG A 228 8.87 2.39 -16.05
CA ARG A 228 9.68 1.20 -16.31
C ARG A 228 11.07 1.33 -15.71
N ARG A 229 11.75 2.47 -15.91
CA ARG A 229 13.10 2.69 -15.34
C ARG A 229 13.07 2.59 -13.83
N PHE A 230 12.07 3.19 -13.19
CA PHE A 230 11.86 3.10 -11.75
C PHE A 230 11.65 1.65 -11.29
N ALA A 231 10.72 0.93 -11.91
CA ALA A 231 10.37 -0.44 -11.52
C ALA A 231 11.53 -1.43 -11.66
N LEU A 232 12.46 -1.18 -12.58
CA LEU A 232 13.64 -2.01 -12.84
C LEU A 232 14.90 -1.55 -12.12
N ASP A 233 14.84 -0.48 -11.33
CA ASP A 233 15.99 -0.01 -10.56
C ASP A 233 16.50 -1.09 -9.61
N ALA A 234 17.82 -1.33 -9.64
CA ALA A 234 18.45 -2.40 -8.89
C ALA A 234 18.22 -2.29 -7.37
N ARG A 235 18.03 -1.06 -6.87
CA ARG A 235 17.76 -0.77 -5.46
C ARG A 235 16.40 -1.29 -4.98
N LEU A 236 15.49 -1.59 -5.91
CA LEU A 236 14.11 -2.03 -5.63
C LEU A 236 13.88 -3.53 -5.83
N ARG A 237 14.93 -4.33 -6.08
CA ARG A 237 14.81 -5.76 -6.41
C ARG A 237 14.15 -6.62 -5.34
N ASP A 238 14.25 -6.24 -4.08
CA ASP A 238 13.71 -6.97 -2.93
C ASP A 238 12.33 -6.46 -2.49
N LYS A 239 11.77 -5.47 -3.18
CA LYS A 239 10.51 -4.84 -2.80
C LYS A 239 9.29 -5.64 -3.28
N VAL A 240 8.19 -5.41 -2.60
CA VAL A 240 6.87 -5.89 -2.99
C VAL A 240 6.20 -4.78 -3.80
N PHE A 241 5.83 -5.10 -5.03
CA PHE A 241 5.12 -4.16 -5.91
C PHE A 241 3.65 -4.54 -5.98
N ILE A 242 2.77 -3.59 -5.70
CA ILE A 242 1.31 -3.74 -5.78
C ILE A 242 0.77 -2.76 -6.81
N LEU A 243 -0.04 -3.26 -7.73
CA LEU A 243 -0.79 -2.43 -8.65
C LEU A 243 -2.19 -2.16 -8.08
N GLU A 244 -2.55 -0.90 -8.07
CA GLU A 244 -3.90 -0.42 -7.75
C GLU A 244 -4.57 0.22 -8.97
N THR A 245 -4.14 -0.24 -10.13
CA THR A 245 -4.66 0.16 -11.44
C THR A 245 -6.10 -0.30 -11.62
N PRO A 246 -6.84 0.26 -12.60
CA PRO A 246 -8.17 -0.27 -12.96
C PRO A 246 -8.13 -1.79 -13.15
N ARG A 247 -9.17 -2.48 -12.66
CA ARG A 247 -9.27 -3.93 -12.68
C ARG A 247 -10.34 -4.40 -13.66
N GLY A 248 -10.04 -5.48 -14.33
CA GLY A 248 -10.90 -6.18 -15.27
C GLY A 248 -10.05 -7.18 -16.06
N ALA A 249 -10.69 -8.09 -16.80
CA ALA A 249 -9.96 -9.14 -17.51
C ALA A 249 -8.97 -8.58 -18.55
N GLN A 250 -9.33 -7.48 -19.22
CA GLN A 250 -8.47 -6.83 -20.21
C GLN A 250 -7.35 -6.04 -19.55
N GLU A 251 -7.67 -5.27 -18.53
CA GLU A 251 -6.75 -4.46 -17.73
C GLU A 251 -5.71 -5.33 -17.04
N ASP A 252 -6.15 -6.40 -16.38
CA ASP A 252 -5.26 -7.36 -15.71
C ASP A 252 -4.33 -8.04 -16.72
N ALA A 253 -4.85 -8.49 -17.87
CA ALA A 253 -4.05 -9.10 -18.92
C ALA A 253 -3.03 -8.11 -19.51
N HIS A 254 -3.41 -6.84 -19.68
CA HIS A 254 -2.51 -5.79 -20.13
C HIS A 254 -1.37 -5.57 -19.13
N ASN A 255 -1.70 -5.34 -17.87
CA ASN A 255 -0.71 -5.07 -16.83
C ASN A 255 0.25 -6.26 -16.63
N LEU A 256 -0.25 -7.50 -16.65
CA LEU A 256 0.57 -8.70 -16.56
C LEU A 256 1.51 -8.85 -17.75
N ARG A 257 1.04 -8.53 -18.97
CA ARG A 257 1.87 -8.55 -20.18
C ARG A 257 3.01 -7.54 -20.06
N VAL A 258 2.73 -6.31 -19.65
CA VAL A 258 3.73 -5.25 -19.45
C VAL A 258 4.78 -5.68 -18.43
N LEU A 259 4.36 -6.19 -17.27
CA LEU A 259 5.26 -6.66 -16.23
C LEU A 259 6.16 -7.81 -16.70
N ARG A 260 5.61 -8.78 -17.43
CA ARG A 260 6.38 -9.92 -17.98
C ARG A 260 7.42 -9.45 -19.01
N GLU A 261 7.04 -8.51 -19.85
CA GLU A 261 7.95 -7.90 -20.83
C GLU A 261 9.10 -7.18 -20.15
N TRP A 262 8.82 -6.38 -19.12
CA TRP A 262 9.85 -5.68 -18.36
C TRP A 262 10.82 -6.64 -17.66
N LEU A 263 10.31 -7.73 -17.07
CA LEU A 263 11.14 -8.72 -16.39
C LEU A 263 11.97 -9.58 -17.35
N ALA A 264 11.50 -9.78 -18.58
CA ALA A 264 12.23 -10.53 -19.60
C ALA A 264 13.37 -9.71 -20.23
N HIS A 265 13.26 -8.38 -20.18
CA HIS A 265 14.21 -7.43 -20.78
C HIS A 265 14.55 -6.30 -19.78
N PRO A 266 15.24 -6.61 -18.66
CA PRO A 266 15.55 -5.65 -17.61
C PRO A 266 16.53 -4.57 -18.04
#